data_2800fb9e3a5fff69913fe5f24043943c
#
_entry.id   2800fb9e3a5fff69913fe5f24043943c
#
_cell.length_a   1.000
_cell.length_b   1.000
_cell.length_c   1.000
_cell.angle_alpha   90.00
_cell.angle_beta   90.00
_cell.angle_gamma   90.00
#
_symmetry.space_group_name_H-M   'P 1'
#
loop_
_entity.id
_entity.type
_entity.pdbx_description
1 polymer ?
#
loop_
_entity_poly.entity_id
_entity_poly.type
_entity_poly.pdbx_seq_one_letter_code
_entity_poly.pdbx_strand_id
1 'polypeptide(L)'
;MEIKNLSFAYKDEPEKNILENINLTVEQGEFVCLLGQSGCGKSTFLRLLAGLETAGQGEILEDGKAIQGASLDRSVVFQDYGLFPWMTAGENIVLALEQKYPEMSKKERIDRAKEFLRVVGLEEQVLKKLPRELSGGMKQRCAIARSLSVDPPVLLMDEPFGALDAVTRAKLQDLVLSLWDKDKVKKTVFFVTHDVDEALYLANRIVVFGQRPSQIIFDEKLEDIHRVTRETQFEDPEVLKRRNILIKHINQDVESHK
;
A
#
# COMPACT_ATOMS: atom_id res chain seq x y z
N MET A 1 -1.99 -13.92 4.88
CA MET A 1 -2.43 -13.17 6.08
C MET A 1 -3.86 -13.50 6.42
N GLU A 2 -4.17 -13.68 7.71
CA GLU A 2 -5.53 -13.95 8.20
C GLU A 2 -5.92 -12.88 9.24
N ILE A 3 -7.03 -12.20 9.02
CA ILE A 3 -7.59 -11.19 9.91
C ILE A 3 -8.92 -11.75 10.43
N LYS A 4 -9.05 -11.87 11.78
CA LYS A 4 -10.19 -12.52 12.42
C LYS A 4 -10.82 -11.61 13.45
N ASN A 5 -12.10 -11.26 13.23
CA ASN A 5 -12.94 -10.46 14.15
C ASN A 5 -12.25 -9.18 14.63
N LEU A 6 -11.46 -8.55 13.75
CA LEU A 6 -10.64 -7.39 14.07
C LEU A 6 -11.53 -6.18 14.32
N SER A 7 -11.42 -5.61 15.53
CA SER A 7 -12.01 -4.31 15.87
C SER A 7 -10.96 -3.41 16.49
N PHE A 8 -11.06 -2.11 16.20
CA PHE A 8 -10.08 -1.12 16.65
C PHE A 8 -10.70 0.24 16.92
N ALA A 9 -10.32 0.82 18.06
CA ALA A 9 -10.53 2.21 18.42
C ALA A 9 -9.21 2.80 18.94
N TYR A 10 -8.97 4.10 18.73
CA TYR A 10 -7.81 4.76 19.31
C TYR A 10 -7.99 4.96 20.82
N LYS A 11 -6.88 4.94 21.56
CA LYS A 11 -6.90 5.05 23.03
C LYS A 11 -7.53 6.36 23.54
N ASP A 12 -7.43 7.42 22.74
CA ASP A 12 -7.98 8.75 23.08
C ASP A 12 -9.52 8.80 22.88
N GLU A 13 -10.09 7.87 22.10
CA GLU A 13 -11.52 7.77 21.82
C GLU A 13 -11.98 6.30 21.84
N PRO A 14 -11.87 5.59 22.98
CA PRO A 14 -12.11 4.13 23.05
C PRO A 14 -13.54 3.72 22.74
N GLU A 15 -14.50 4.64 22.88
CA GLU A 15 -15.92 4.38 22.58
C GLU A 15 -16.24 4.51 21.07
N LYS A 16 -15.28 4.98 20.27
CA LYS A 16 -15.48 5.20 18.84
C LYS A 16 -14.68 4.20 18.02
N ASN A 17 -15.31 3.09 17.69
CA ASN A 17 -14.71 2.13 16.78
C ASN A 17 -14.40 2.80 15.41
N ILE A 18 -13.18 2.62 14.95
CA ILE A 18 -12.75 2.96 13.59
C ILE A 18 -13.03 1.78 12.66
N LEU A 19 -12.67 0.57 13.14
CA LEU A 19 -12.88 -0.70 12.45
C LEU A 19 -13.72 -1.61 13.35
N GLU A 20 -14.63 -2.35 12.76
CA GLU A 20 -15.52 -3.24 13.49
C GLU A 20 -15.68 -4.58 12.76
N ASN A 21 -15.34 -5.66 13.46
CA ASN A 21 -15.53 -7.04 13.00
C ASN A 21 -14.99 -7.31 11.57
N ILE A 22 -13.79 -6.81 11.28
CA ILE A 22 -13.13 -7.08 10.00
C ILE A 22 -12.67 -8.54 9.98
N ASN A 23 -13.12 -9.27 8.97
CA ASN A 23 -12.70 -10.62 8.67
C ASN A 23 -12.21 -10.68 7.23
N LEU A 24 -10.94 -11.07 7.02
CA LEU A 24 -10.32 -11.10 5.70
C LEU A 24 -9.18 -12.13 5.70
N THR A 25 -9.19 -13.02 4.74
CA THR A 25 -8.05 -13.92 4.48
C THR A 25 -7.41 -13.54 3.15
N VAL A 26 -6.14 -13.22 3.16
CA VAL A 26 -5.36 -12.83 1.97
C VAL A 26 -4.26 -13.87 1.76
N GLU A 27 -4.25 -14.46 0.58
CA GLU A 27 -3.26 -15.45 0.18
C GLU A 27 -1.93 -14.78 -0.19
N GLN A 28 -0.84 -15.52 -0.08
CA GLN A 28 0.46 -15.04 -0.51
C GLN A 28 0.43 -14.67 -2.00
N GLY A 29 0.94 -13.50 -2.32
CA GLY A 29 1.03 -13.04 -3.70
C GLY A 29 -0.24 -12.36 -4.22
N GLU A 30 -1.29 -12.17 -3.42
CA GLU A 30 -2.41 -11.34 -3.83
C GLU A 30 -2.02 -9.85 -3.86
N PHE A 31 -2.53 -9.13 -4.85
CA PHE A 31 -2.50 -7.67 -4.91
C PHE A 31 -3.88 -7.15 -4.54
N VAL A 32 -4.04 -6.78 -3.28
CA VAL A 32 -5.32 -6.36 -2.70
C VAL A 32 -5.42 -4.84 -2.71
N CYS A 33 -6.38 -4.28 -3.46
CA CYS A 33 -6.73 -2.88 -3.33
C CYS A 33 -7.81 -2.68 -2.27
N LEU A 34 -7.53 -1.78 -1.32
CA LEU A 34 -8.45 -1.35 -0.27
C LEU A 34 -9.10 -0.05 -0.69
N LEU A 35 -10.37 -0.10 -1.11
CA LEU A 35 -11.18 1.04 -1.50
C LEU A 35 -12.07 1.50 -0.35
N GLY A 36 -12.53 2.74 -0.42
CA GLY A 36 -13.49 3.34 0.51
C GLY A 36 -13.29 4.85 0.62
N GLN A 37 -14.22 5.52 1.26
CA GLN A 37 -14.14 6.97 1.44
C GLN A 37 -12.98 7.41 2.31
N SER A 38 -12.57 8.68 2.16
CA SER A 38 -11.56 9.28 3.04
C SER A 38 -12.04 9.24 4.48
N GLY A 39 -11.15 8.82 5.38
CA GLY A 39 -11.46 8.73 6.81
C GLY A 39 -12.18 7.45 7.25
N CYS A 40 -12.55 6.51 6.38
CA CYS A 40 -13.24 5.29 6.80
C CYS A 40 -12.38 4.28 7.60
N GLY A 41 -11.05 4.43 7.65
CA GLY A 41 -10.19 3.56 8.46
C GLY A 41 -9.17 2.72 7.68
N LYS A 42 -9.05 2.86 6.35
CA LYS A 42 -8.10 2.10 5.52
C LYS A 42 -6.65 2.24 5.98
N SER A 43 -6.20 3.46 6.23
CA SER A 43 -4.85 3.73 6.75
C SER A 43 -4.64 3.15 8.14
N THR A 44 -5.69 3.16 8.99
CA THR A 44 -5.65 2.51 10.31
C THR A 44 -5.52 0.99 10.16
N PHE A 45 -6.30 0.38 9.26
CA PHE A 45 -6.18 -1.04 8.95
C PHE A 45 -4.77 -1.40 8.46
N LEU A 46 -4.20 -0.57 7.58
CA LEU A 46 -2.85 -0.77 7.07
C LEU A 46 -1.79 -0.66 8.17
N ARG A 47 -1.95 0.26 9.14
CA ARG A 47 -1.07 0.36 10.33
C ARG A 47 -1.16 -0.86 11.24
N LEU A 48 -2.34 -1.44 11.38
CA LEU A 48 -2.53 -2.70 12.12
C LEU A 48 -1.81 -3.86 11.42
N LEU A 49 -1.94 -3.97 10.08
CA LEU A 49 -1.20 -4.97 9.30
C LEU A 49 0.31 -4.78 9.40
N ALA A 50 0.78 -3.54 9.48
CA ALA A 50 2.21 -3.23 9.68
C ALA A 50 2.72 -3.58 11.09
N GLY A 51 1.81 -3.80 12.05
CA GLY A 51 2.16 -3.96 13.46
C GLY A 51 2.56 -2.65 14.15
N LEU A 52 2.14 -1.50 13.60
CA LEU A 52 2.36 -0.17 14.19
C LEU A 52 1.27 0.19 15.20
N GLU A 53 0.14 -0.48 15.11
CA GLU A 53 -0.97 -0.41 16.07
C GLU A 53 -1.29 -1.82 16.55
N THR A 54 -1.89 -1.93 17.73
CA THR A 54 -2.32 -3.21 18.29
C THR A 54 -3.85 -3.30 18.23
N ALA A 55 -4.36 -4.42 17.75
CA ALA A 55 -5.80 -4.67 17.69
C ALA A 55 -6.45 -4.53 19.07
N GLY A 56 -7.61 -3.90 19.14
CA GLY A 56 -8.43 -3.83 20.35
C GLY A 56 -9.13 -5.15 20.62
N GLN A 57 -9.63 -5.79 19.56
CA GLN A 57 -10.24 -7.12 19.59
C GLN A 57 -9.86 -7.86 18.31
N GLY A 58 -9.92 -9.20 18.38
CA GLY A 58 -9.56 -10.06 17.26
C GLY A 58 -8.04 -10.22 17.11
N GLU A 59 -7.63 -10.76 15.99
CA GLU A 59 -6.21 -11.04 15.73
C GLU A 59 -5.86 -10.89 14.25
N ILE A 60 -4.58 -10.61 14.00
CA ILE A 60 -3.97 -10.62 12.67
C ILE A 60 -2.85 -11.63 12.67
N LEU A 61 -2.93 -12.61 11.78
CA LEU A 61 -1.95 -13.68 11.65
C LEU A 61 -1.21 -13.54 10.31
N GLU A 62 0.10 -13.66 10.35
CA GLU A 62 0.97 -13.82 9.19
C GLU A 62 1.60 -15.22 9.28
N ASP A 63 1.31 -16.08 8.30
CA ASP A 63 1.74 -17.49 8.27
C ASP A 63 1.41 -18.24 9.59
N GLY A 64 0.18 -18.01 10.09
CA GLY A 64 -0.32 -18.62 11.32
C GLY A 64 0.24 -18.05 12.62
N LYS A 65 1.08 -17.01 12.57
CA LYS A 65 1.67 -16.35 13.75
C LYS A 65 1.08 -14.95 13.94
N ALA A 66 0.68 -14.62 15.15
CA ALA A 66 0.15 -13.30 15.47
C ALA A 66 1.20 -12.21 15.24
N ILE A 67 0.78 -11.12 14.60
CA ILE A 67 1.60 -9.92 14.45
C ILE A 67 1.72 -9.23 15.81
N GLN A 68 2.94 -9.15 16.35
CA GLN A 68 3.22 -8.55 17.66
C GLN A 68 3.84 -7.15 17.57
N GLY A 69 4.22 -6.70 16.37
CA GLY A 69 4.87 -5.41 16.15
C GLY A 69 5.38 -5.23 14.73
N ALA A 70 6.04 -4.10 14.48
CA ALA A 70 6.63 -3.80 13.18
C ALA A 70 7.72 -4.80 12.79
N SER A 71 7.80 -5.11 11.49
CA SER A 71 8.82 -6.00 10.92
C SER A 71 9.31 -5.46 9.60
N LEU A 72 10.56 -5.74 9.25
CA LEU A 72 11.13 -5.44 7.94
C LEU A 72 10.56 -6.34 6.82
N ASP A 73 9.79 -7.36 7.15
CA ASP A 73 9.08 -8.20 6.20
C ASP A 73 7.75 -7.57 5.74
N ARG A 74 7.30 -6.54 6.46
CA ARG A 74 6.13 -5.73 6.12
C ARG A 74 6.56 -4.28 5.92
N SER A 75 6.91 -3.93 4.70
CA SER A 75 7.37 -2.57 4.38
C SER A 75 6.21 -1.64 4.06
N VAL A 76 6.27 -0.41 4.56
CA VAL A 76 5.19 0.57 4.44
C VAL A 76 5.63 1.77 3.62
N VAL A 77 4.79 2.16 2.65
CA VAL A 77 4.83 3.46 1.98
C VAL A 77 3.70 4.31 2.55
N PHE A 78 4.04 5.31 3.35
CA PHE A 78 3.08 6.20 3.99
C PHE A 78 2.62 7.31 3.06
N GLN A 79 1.41 7.82 3.28
CA GLN A 79 0.84 8.96 2.56
C GLN A 79 1.67 10.26 2.76
N ASP A 80 2.25 10.46 3.94
CA ASP A 80 3.13 11.58 4.29
C ASP A 80 4.62 11.33 3.97
N TYR A 81 4.90 10.30 3.15
CA TYR A 81 6.22 9.83 2.75
C TYR A 81 7.02 9.11 3.83
N GLY A 82 6.87 9.45 5.10
CA GLY A 82 7.60 8.89 6.25
C GLY A 82 9.13 8.96 6.10
N LEU A 83 9.65 9.96 5.39
CA LEU A 83 11.09 10.19 5.26
C LEU A 83 11.61 10.93 6.50
N PHE A 84 12.76 10.51 7.02
CA PHE A 84 13.45 11.21 8.08
C PHE A 84 13.98 12.56 7.57
N PRO A 85 13.47 13.70 8.07
CA PRO A 85 13.76 15.02 7.48
C PRO A 85 15.19 15.49 7.67
N TRP A 86 15.93 14.91 8.61
CA TRP A 86 17.35 15.20 8.89
C TRP A 86 18.33 14.30 8.13
N MET A 87 17.82 13.32 7.37
CA MET A 87 18.60 12.41 6.53
C MET A 87 18.39 12.74 5.06
N THR A 88 19.43 12.59 4.26
CA THR A 88 19.30 12.67 2.79
C THR A 88 18.43 11.54 2.24
N ALA A 89 17.97 11.67 0.99
CA ALA A 89 17.22 10.61 0.32
C ALA A 89 17.99 9.28 0.30
N GLY A 90 19.30 9.34 0.05
CA GLY A 90 20.17 8.17 0.09
C GLY A 90 20.28 7.55 1.48
N GLU A 91 20.48 8.36 2.51
CA GLU A 91 20.57 7.89 3.90
C GLU A 91 19.26 7.25 4.36
N ASN A 92 18.09 7.78 3.96
CA ASN A 92 16.80 7.17 4.23
C ASN A 92 16.69 5.75 3.65
N ILE A 93 17.21 5.51 2.45
CA ILE A 93 17.22 4.17 1.83
C ILE A 93 18.26 3.28 2.49
N VAL A 94 19.49 3.80 2.69
CA VAL A 94 20.59 3.06 3.29
C VAL A 94 20.26 2.59 4.70
N LEU A 95 19.56 3.39 5.50
CA LEU A 95 19.12 3.00 6.83
C LEU A 95 18.23 1.75 6.80
N ALA A 96 17.26 1.69 5.89
CA ALA A 96 16.39 0.52 5.73
C ALA A 96 17.20 -0.72 5.31
N LEU A 97 18.14 -0.55 4.37
CA LEU A 97 19.05 -1.62 3.94
C LEU A 97 19.97 -2.10 5.07
N GLU A 98 20.45 -1.20 5.91
CA GLU A 98 21.29 -1.53 7.05
C GLU A 98 20.57 -2.39 8.08
N GLN A 99 19.31 -2.10 8.33
CA GLN A 99 18.49 -2.90 9.24
C GLN A 99 18.14 -4.28 8.66
N LYS A 100 17.85 -4.36 7.36
CA LYS A 100 17.45 -5.62 6.70
C LYS A 100 18.64 -6.52 6.37
N TYR A 101 19.75 -5.92 5.96
CA TYR A 101 20.97 -6.60 5.49
C TYR A 101 22.20 -6.08 6.21
N PRO A 102 22.38 -6.40 7.50
CA PRO A 102 23.49 -5.90 8.32
C PRO A 102 24.86 -6.32 7.78
N GLU A 103 24.92 -7.46 7.06
CA GLU A 103 26.15 -7.99 6.43
C GLU A 103 26.60 -7.22 5.19
N MET A 104 25.69 -6.44 4.55
CA MET A 104 26.06 -5.63 3.39
C MET A 104 27.07 -4.54 3.76
N SER A 105 28.09 -4.37 2.97
CA SER A 105 29.03 -3.25 3.10
C SER A 105 28.33 -1.91 2.84
N LYS A 106 28.88 -0.82 3.39
CA LYS A 106 28.38 0.54 3.13
C LYS A 106 28.34 0.86 1.64
N LYS A 107 29.32 0.38 0.87
CA LYS A 107 29.36 0.59 -0.59
C LYS A 107 28.19 -0.10 -1.28
N GLU A 108 27.95 -1.36 -0.98
CA GLU A 108 26.85 -2.14 -1.59
C GLU A 108 25.49 -1.51 -1.28
N ARG A 109 25.26 -1.04 -0.04
CA ARG A 109 24.03 -0.33 0.35
C ARG A 109 23.83 0.96 -0.45
N ILE A 110 24.91 1.74 -0.65
CA ILE A 110 24.85 2.97 -1.46
C ILE A 110 24.56 2.64 -2.92
N ASP A 111 25.22 1.62 -3.48
CA ASP A 111 25.00 1.23 -4.88
C ASP A 111 23.56 0.71 -5.08
N ARG A 112 23.03 -0.07 -4.15
CA ARG A 112 21.61 -0.50 -4.15
C ARG A 112 20.65 0.68 -3.98
N ALA A 113 20.95 1.65 -3.13
CA ALA A 113 20.14 2.87 -3.00
C ALA A 113 20.10 3.67 -4.33
N LYS A 114 21.21 3.79 -5.04
CA LYS A 114 21.25 4.41 -6.38
C LYS A 114 20.42 3.63 -7.39
N GLU A 115 20.51 2.31 -7.38
CA GLU A 115 19.72 1.45 -8.26
C GLU A 115 18.23 1.72 -8.06
N PHE A 116 17.72 1.69 -6.81
CA PHE A 116 16.31 1.92 -6.55
C PHE A 116 15.86 3.35 -6.81
N LEU A 117 16.72 4.36 -6.65
CA LEU A 117 16.42 5.71 -7.12
C LEU A 117 16.21 5.76 -8.64
N ARG A 118 17.07 5.08 -9.42
CA ARG A 118 16.86 4.98 -10.89
C ARG A 118 15.58 4.23 -11.24
N VAL A 119 15.31 3.13 -10.54
CA VAL A 119 14.10 2.32 -10.74
C VAL A 119 12.83 3.17 -10.62
N VAL A 120 12.78 4.10 -9.64
CA VAL A 120 11.64 5.03 -9.49
C VAL A 120 11.78 6.31 -10.34
N GLY A 121 12.71 6.35 -11.29
CA GLY A 121 12.91 7.46 -12.21
C GLY A 121 13.48 8.72 -11.56
N LEU A 122 14.35 8.57 -10.55
CA LEU A 122 15.10 9.65 -9.92
C LEU A 122 16.57 9.58 -10.32
N GLU A 123 17.17 10.76 -10.52
CA GLU A 123 18.59 10.88 -10.82
C GLU A 123 19.46 10.64 -9.57
N GLU A 124 20.70 10.16 -9.76
CA GLU A 124 21.63 9.87 -8.67
C GLU A 124 21.95 11.07 -7.77
N GLN A 125 21.91 12.28 -8.32
CA GLN A 125 22.15 13.51 -7.53
C GLN A 125 21.14 13.68 -6.38
N VAL A 126 19.95 13.06 -6.49
CA VAL A 126 18.90 13.06 -5.45
C VAL A 126 19.40 12.35 -4.18
N LEU A 127 20.33 11.42 -4.30
CA LEU A 127 20.91 10.69 -3.16
C LEU A 127 21.41 11.62 -2.04
N LYS A 128 21.93 12.80 -2.41
CA LYS A 128 22.53 13.78 -1.49
C LYS A 128 21.56 14.85 -1.00
N LYS A 129 20.31 14.88 -1.52
CA LYS A 129 19.32 15.90 -1.16
C LYS A 129 18.57 15.52 0.11
N LEU A 130 18.32 16.52 0.95
CA LEU A 130 17.40 16.40 2.09
C LEU A 130 15.95 16.42 1.62
N PRO A 131 14.99 15.82 2.37
CA PRO A 131 13.58 15.85 2.01
C PRO A 131 13.03 17.25 1.73
N ARG A 132 13.48 18.28 2.44
CA ARG A 132 13.06 19.68 2.21
C ARG A 132 13.47 20.24 0.84
N GLU A 133 14.45 19.62 0.18
CA GLU A 133 14.95 20.02 -1.14
C GLU A 133 14.26 19.25 -2.28
N LEU A 134 13.33 18.35 -1.93
CA LEU A 134 12.59 17.50 -2.87
C LEU A 134 11.16 18.00 -3.04
N SER A 135 10.64 17.91 -4.28
CA SER A 135 9.21 18.08 -4.53
C SER A 135 8.41 16.95 -3.86
N GLY A 136 7.09 17.14 -3.69
CA GLY A 136 6.20 16.09 -3.13
C GLY A 136 6.31 14.78 -3.89
N GLY A 137 6.28 14.82 -5.24
CA GLY A 137 6.43 13.64 -6.08
C GLY A 137 7.82 12.99 -5.99
N MET A 138 8.89 13.76 -5.74
CA MET A 138 10.23 13.21 -5.50
C MET A 138 10.30 12.52 -4.13
N LYS A 139 9.71 13.11 -3.09
CA LYS A 139 9.62 12.48 -1.76
C LYS A 139 8.89 11.16 -1.84
N GLN A 140 7.76 11.12 -2.54
CA GLN A 140 6.97 9.90 -2.74
C GLN A 140 7.78 8.81 -3.43
N ARG A 141 8.48 9.15 -4.52
CA ARG A 141 9.36 8.21 -5.22
C ARG A 141 10.51 7.73 -4.34
N CYS A 142 11.10 8.58 -3.49
CA CYS A 142 12.10 8.16 -2.51
C CYS A 142 11.53 7.18 -1.47
N ALA A 143 10.31 7.42 -0.98
CA ALA A 143 9.64 6.53 -0.04
C ALA A 143 9.36 5.15 -0.67
N ILE A 144 8.89 5.13 -1.92
CA ILE A 144 8.70 3.89 -2.69
C ILE A 144 10.06 3.17 -2.90
N ALA A 145 11.10 3.89 -3.30
CA ALA A 145 12.45 3.32 -3.48
C ALA A 145 12.96 2.68 -2.18
N ARG A 146 12.80 3.37 -1.04
CA ARG A 146 13.15 2.84 0.29
C ARG A 146 12.42 1.54 0.59
N SER A 147 11.12 1.53 0.38
CA SER A 147 10.26 0.38 0.68
C SER A 147 10.59 -0.84 -0.20
N LEU A 148 10.83 -0.62 -1.50
CA LEU A 148 11.18 -1.66 -2.45
C LEU A 148 12.62 -2.18 -2.27
N SER A 149 13.55 -1.35 -1.81
CA SER A 149 14.97 -1.70 -1.69
C SER A 149 15.25 -2.84 -0.73
N VAL A 150 14.40 -3.04 0.28
CA VAL A 150 14.52 -4.11 1.28
C VAL A 150 13.85 -5.41 0.87
N ASP A 151 13.28 -5.46 -0.33
CA ASP A 151 12.66 -6.65 -0.92
C ASP A 151 11.70 -7.37 0.05
N PRO A 152 10.65 -6.69 0.54
CA PRO A 152 9.77 -7.25 1.56
C PRO A 152 8.79 -8.26 0.94
N PRO A 153 8.42 -9.36 1.63
CA PRO A 153 7.37 -10.27 1.18
C PRO A 153 5.97 -9.63 1.22
N VAL A 154 5.77 -8.64 2.11
CA VAL A 154 4.51 -7.88 2.22
C VAL A 154 4.79 -6.39 2.01
N LEU A 155 4.08 -5.79 1.06
CA LEU A 155 4.16 -4.37 0.75
C LEU A 155 2.84 -3.67 1.08
N LEU A 156 2.90 -2.69 1.97
CA LEU A 156 1.76 -1.92 2.44
C LEU A 156 1.88 -0.50 1.89
N MET A 157 0.92 -0.06 1.08
CA MET A 157 0.99 1.22 0.39
C MET A 157 -0.26 2.07 0.71
N ASP A 158 -0.06 3.19 1.38
CA ASP A 158 -1.12 4.10 1.79
C ASP A 158 -1.18 5.31 0.84
N GLU A 159 -2.11 5.31 -0.11
CA GLU A 159 -2.28 6.32 -1.17
C GLU A 159 -0.96 6.76 -1.83
N PRO A 160 -0.13 5.80 -2.32
CA PRO A 160 1.26 6.07 -2.69
C PRO A 160 1.43 6.96 -3.92
N PHE A 161 0.36 7.24 -4.66
CA PHE A 161 0.43 8.01 -5.89
C PHE A 161 -0.35 9.34 -5.84
N GLY A 162 -0.92 9.70 -4.68
CA GLY A 162 -1.78 10.87 -4.52
C GLY A 162 -1.08 12.21 -4.84
N ALA A 163 0.22 12.32 -4.55
CA ALA A 163 1.00 13.55 -4.78
C ALA A 163 1.68 13.62 -6.16
N LEU A 164 1.37 12.68 -7.07
CA LEU A 164 2.04 12.57 -8.36
C LEU A 164 1.19 13.15 -9.50
N ASP A 165 1.87 13.74 -10.48
CA ASP A 165 1.23 14.05 -11.77
C ASP A 165 0.83 12.75 -12.51
N ALA A 166 -0.11 12.85 -13.45
CA ALA A 166 -0.70 11.71 -14.13
C ALA A 166 0.34 10.83 -14.87
N VAL A 167 1.35 11.44 -15.49
CA VAL A 167 2.38 10.70 -16.25
C VAL A 167 3.30 9.93 -15.31
N THR A 168 3.74 10.57 -14.23
CA THR A 168 4.59 9.93 -13.22
C THR A 168 3.82 8.83 -12.47
N ARG A 169 2.56 9.10 -12.13
CA ARG A 169 1.65 8.10 -11.51
C ARG A 169 1.56 6.85 -12.38
N ALA A 170 1.23 7.02 -13.67
CA ALA A 170 1.13 5.91 -14.60
C ALA A 170 2.41 5.06 -14.65
N LYS A 171 3.58 5.69 -14.78
CA LYS A 171 4.87 4.99 -14.81
C LYS A 171 5.15 4.20 -13.53
N LEU A 172 4.80 4.75 -12.36
CA LEU A 172 5.03 4.07 -11.09
C LEU A 172 4.03 2.94 -10.83
N GLN A 173 2.78 3.08 -11.28
CA GLN A 173 1.82 1.99 -11.27
C GLN A 173 2.32 0.81 -12.11
N ASP A 174 2.79 1.08 -13.35
CA ASP A 174 3.35 0.05 -14.23
C ASP A 174 4.60 -0.58 -13.62
N LEU A 175 5.46 0.22 -12.97
CA LEU A 175 6.63 -0.27 -12.25
C LEU A 175 6.24 -1.23 -11.12
N VAL A 176 5.31 -0.82 -10.24
CA VAL A 176 4.87 -1.66 -9.11
C VAL A 176 4.28 -2.97 -9.63
N LEU A 177 3.44 -2.93 -10.66
CA LEU A 177 2.92 -4.13 -11.31
C LEU A 177 4.03 -5.00 -11.89
N SER A 178 4.99 -4.41 -12.59
CA SER A 178 6.09 -5.15 -13.21
C SER A 178 6.97 -5.85 -12.19
N LEU A 179 7.20 -5.22 -11.02
CA LEU A 179 7.95 -5.82 -9.93
C LEU A 179 7.17 -6.94 -9.25
N TRP A 180 5.87 -6.75 -9.06
CA TRP A 180 5.01 -7.78 -8.49
C TRP A 180 4.87 -9.00 -9.41
N ASP A 181 4.85 -8.79 -10.73
CA ASP A 181 4.61 -9.85 -11.73
C ASP A 181 5.87 -10.68 -12.06
N LYS A 182 7.06 -10.06 -11.95
CA LYS A 182 8.34 -10.71 -12.30
C LYS A 182 8.84 -11.68 -11.24
N ASP A 183 8.43 -11.54 -10.01
CA ASP A 183 8.89 -12.38 -8.92
C ASP A 183 8.33 -13.80 -9.04
N LYS A 184 9.19 -14.80 -8.92
CA LYS A 184 8.77 -16.22 -8.89
C LYS A 184 7.83 -16.50 -7.71
N VAL A 185 8.08 -15.84 -6.59
CA VAL A 185 7.20 -15.83 -5.42
C VAL A 185 6.66 -14.40 -5.33
N LYS A 186 5.40 -14.21 -5.73
CA LYS A 186 4.78 -12.89 -5.73
C LYS A 186 4.69 -12.33 -4.32
N LYS A 187 5.02 -11.03 -4.19
CA LYS A 187 4.78 -10.29 -2.95
C LYS A 187 3.30 -10.11 -2.71
N THR A 188 2.88 -10.17 -1.45
CA THR A 188 1.54 -9.75 -1.07
C THR A 188 1.51 -8.23 -0.98
N VAL A 189 0.59 -7.59 -1.68
CA VAL A 189 0.46 -6.13 -1.70
C VAL A 189 -0.90 -5.72 -1.14
N PHE A 190 -0.89 -4.82 -0.17
CA PHE A 190 -2.09 -4.08 0.25
C PHE A 190 -1.93 -2.64 -0.21
N PHE A 191 -2.83 -2.20 -1.03
CA PHE A 191 -2.79 -0.91 -1.69
C PHE A 191 -4.04 -0.09 -1.36
N VAL A 192 -3.89 0.95 -0.59
CA VAL A 192 -4.99 1.87 -0.27
C VAL A 192 -5.11 2.91 -1.37
N THR A 193 -6.32 3.06 -1.87
CA THR A 193 -6.68 4.13 -2.80
C THR A 193 -8.15 4.52 -2.64
N HIS A 194 -8.51 5.71 -3.11
CA HIS A 194 -9.91 6.14 -3.29
C HIS A 194 -10.31 6.16 -4.78
N ASP A 195 -9.39 5.83 -5.68
CA ASP A 195 -9.59 5.81 -7.13
C ASP A 195 -9.96 4.39 -7.58
N VAL A 196 -11.21 4.23 -8.05
CA VAL A 196 -11.73 2.94 -8.53
C VAL A 196 -11.00 2.46 -9.79
N ASP A 197 -10.62 3.39 -10.68
CA ASP A 197 -9.95 3.05 -11.91
C ASP A 197 -8.51 2.57 -11.64
N GLU A 198 -7.85 3.16 -10.62
CA GLU A 198 -6.55 2.69 -10.13
C GLU A 198 -6.65 1.29 -9.54
N ALA A 199 -7.67 1.02 -8.72
CA ALA A 199 -7.88 -0.29 -8.12
C ALA A 199 -8.12 -1.37 -9.19
N LEU A 200 -8.96 -1.09 -10.17
CA LEU A 200 -9.25 -2.01 -11.29
C LEU A 200 -8.02 -2.28 -12.17
N TYR A 201 -7.11 -1.31 -12.28
CA TYR A 201 -5.87 -1.48 -13.04
C TYR A 201 -4.81 -2.31 -12.31
N LEU A 202 -4.70 -2.15 -10.99
CA LEU A 202 -3.60 -2.71 -10.20
C LEU A 202 -3.93 -4.07 -9.57
N ALA A 203 -5.16 -4.24 -9.08
CA ALA A 203 -5.51 -5.33 -8.18
C ALA A 203 -5.85 -6.63 -8.90
N ASN A 204 -5.61 -7.75 -8.21
CA ASN A 204 -6.31 -9.00 -8.48
C ASN A 204 -7.38 -9.32 -7.41
N ARG A 205 -7.52 -8.43 -6.40
CA ARG A 205 -8.60 -8.46 -5.42
C ARG A 205 -8.95 -7.07 -4.96
N ILE A 206 -10.22 -6.74 -4.89
CA ILE A 206 -10.72 -5.46 -4.42
C ILE A 206 -11.58 -5.66 -3.18
N VAL A 207 -11.23 -4.96 -2.11
CA VAL A 207 -11.95 -4.94 -0.85
C VAL A 207 -12.43 -3.52 -0.58
N VAL A 208 -13.74 -3.32 -0.38
CA VAL A 208 -14.33 -2.00 -0.10
C VAL A 208 -14.68 -1.90 1.38
N PHE A 209 -14.15 -0.87 2.01
CA PHE A 209 -14.44 -0.48 3.38
C PHE A 209 -15.61 0.50 3.42
N GLY A 210 -16.62 0.22 4.23
CA GLY A 210 -17.74 1.12 4.51
C GLY A 210 -17.36 2.28 5.42
N GLN A 211 -18.34 3.13 5.77
CA GLN A 211 -18.15 4.23 6.71
C GLN A 211 -17.92 3.73 8.14
N ARG A 212 -17.49 4.64 9.02
CA ARG A 212 -17.20 4.32 10.42
C ARG A 212 -18.47 4.03 11.23
N PRO A 213 -18.45 3.00 12.09
CA PRO A 213 -17.42 1.98 12.28
C PRO A 213 -17.29 1.09 11.04
N SER A 214 -16.11 1.08 10.45
CA SER A 214 -15.91 0.51 9.13
C SER A 214 -15.92 -1.01 9.16
N GLN A 215 -16.69 -1.59 8.26
CA GLN A 215 -16.74 -3.01 7.96
C GLN A 215 -16.39 -3.24 6.49
N ILE A 216 -16.09 -4.47 6.10
CA ILE A 216 -15.95 -4.82 4.69
C ILE A 216 -17.36 -4.95 4.09
N ILE A 217 -17.68 -4.08 3.13
CA ILE A 217 -18.99 -4.05 2.45
C ILE A 217 -18.96 -4.73 1.08
N PHE A 218 -17.74 -5.00 0.55
CA PHE A 218 -17.57 -5.70 -0.71
C PHE A 218 -16.17 -6.33 -0.74
N ASP A 219 -16.07 -7.55 -1.29
CA ASP A 219 -14.82 -8.30 -1.45
C ASP A 219 -14.93 -9.17 -2.70
N GLU A 220 -14.10 -8.91 -3.70
CA GLU A 220 -14.09 -9.65 -4.96
C GLU A 220 -12.67 -9.98 -5.40
N LYS A 221 -12.40 -11.27 -5.65
CA LYS A 221 -11.20 -11.70 -6.39
C LYS A 221 -11.47 -11.50 -7.87
N LEU A 222 -10.56 -10.80 -8.53
CA LEU A 222 -10.62 -10.53 -9.96
C LEU A 222 -9.91 -11.68 -10.69
N GLU A 223 -10.55 -12.86 -10.71
CA GLU A 223 -10.03 -14.03 -11.44
C GLU A 223 -10.08 -13.75 -12.95
N ASP A 224 -8.99 -14.06 -13.65
CA ASP A 224 -8.86 -14.09 -15.12
C ASP A 224 -9.25 -12.81 -15.89
N ILE A 225 -9.28 -11.65 -15.25
CA ILE A 225 -9.22 -10.45 -16.05
C ILE A 225 -7.82 -10.46 -16.66
N HIS A 226 -7.75 -10.70 -17.97
CA HIS A 226 -6.58 -10.28 -18.74
C HIS A 226 -6.30 -8.87 -18.29
N ARG A 227 -5.13 -8.62 -17.67
CA ARG A 227 -4.80 -7.29 -17.19
C ARG A 227 -5.06 -6.31 -18.30
N VAL A 228 -6.06 -5.49 -18.07
CA VAL A 228 -6.48 -4.46 -19.00
C VAL A 228 -5.29 -3.55 -19.18
N THR A 229 -4.93 -3.26 -20.42
CA THR A 229 -3.91 -2.25 -20.68
C THR A 229 -4.49 -0.88 -20.38
N ARG A 230 -3.63 0.12 -20.13
CA ARG A 230 -4.10 1.51 -19.94
C ARG A 230 -4.92 2.03 -21.10
N GLU A 231 -4.69 1.51 -22.30
CA GLU A 231 -5.38 1.91 -23.51
C GLU A 231 -6.81 1.35 -23.54
N THR A 232 -7.00 0.13 -23.02
CA THR A 232 -8.29 -0.58 -23.12
C THR A 232 -9.12 -0.55 -21.84
N GLN A 233 -8.56 -0.14 -20.68
CA GLN A 233 -9.27 -0.17 -19.39
C GLN A 233 -10.60 0.62 -19.39
N PHE A 234 -10.71 1.65 -20.21
CA PHE A 234 -11.93 2.48 -20.31
C PHE A 234 -12.89 2.02 -21.44
N GLU A 235 -12.51 1.01 -22.20
CA GLU A 235 -13.27 0.48 -23.32
C GLU A 235 -13.76 -0.96 -23.04
N ASP A 236 -13.13 -1.69 -22.13
CA ASP A 236 -13.47 -3.06 -21.79
C ASP A 236 -14.81 -3.12 -21.02
N PRO A 237 -15.84 -3.81 -21.58
CA PRO A 237 -17.18 -3.88 -20.99
C PRO A 237 -17.21 -4.49 -19.58
N GLU A 238 -16.35 -5.48 -19.29
CA GLU A 238 -16.30 -6.13 -17.97
C GLU A 238 -15.69 -5.19 -16.94
N VAL A 239 -14.65 -4.42 -17.30
CA VAL A 239 -14.06 -3.39 -16.45
C VAL A 239 -15.07 -2.30 -16.13
N LEU A 240 -15.78 -1.80 -17.14
CA LEU A 240 -16.84 -0.78 -16.98
C LEU A 240 -17.98 -1.27 -16.09
N LYS A 241 -18.39 -2.52 -16.25
CA LYS A 241 -19.40 -3.15 -15.40
C LYS A 241 -18.95 -3.22 -13.93
N ARG A 242 -17.73 -3.66 -13.68
CA ARG A 242 -17.15 -3.73 -12.32
C ARG A 242 -16.97 -2.36 -11.70
N ARG A 243 -16.50 -1.38 -12.48
CA ARG A 243 -16.44 0.02 -12.07
C ARG A 243 -17.79 0.52 -11.56
N ASN A 244 -18.85 0.26 -12.29
CA ASN A 244 -20.20 0.66 -11.90
C ASN A 244 -20.69 -0.06 -10.63
N ILE A 245 -20.36 -1.35 -10.45
CA ILE A 245 -20.68 -2.11 -9.25
C ILE A 245 -19.96 -1.50 -8.03
N LEU A 246 -18.66 -1.24 -8.13
CA LEU A 246 -17.87 -0.65 -7.05
C LEU A 246 -18.40 0.73 -6.64
N ILE A 247 -18.65 1.61 -7.63
CA ILE A 247 -19.21 2.95 -7.39
C ILE A 247 -20.59 2.84 -6.71
N LYS A 248 -21.43 1.87 -7.13
CA LYS A 248 -22.74 1.66 -6.52
C LYS A 248 -22.61 1.26 -5.05
N HIS A 249 -21.72 0.32 -4.70
CA HIS A 249 -21.51 -0.08 -3.30
C HIS A 249 -21.02 1.08 -2.43
N ILE A 250 -20.06 1.86 -2.94
CA ILE A 250 -19.54 3.03 -2.22
C ILE A 250 -20.63 4.08 -2.00
N ASN A 251 -21.48 4.36 -3.01
CA ASN A 251 -22.54 5.34 -2.92
C ASN A 251 -23.67 4.88 -1.99
N GLN A 252 -24.08 3.62 -2.05
CA GLN A 252 -25.13 3.06 -1.19
C GLN A 252 -24.72 3.13 0.28
N ASP A 253 -23.46 2.84 0.61
CA ASP A 253 -22.96 2.97 1.97
C ASP A 253 -23.02 4.43 2.47
N VAL A 254 -22.73 5.40 1.61
CA VAL A 254 -22.84 6.84 1.92
C VAL A 254 -24.27 7.27 2.19
N GLU A 255 -25.22 6.75 1.43
CA GLU A 255 -26.65 7.09 1.59
C GLU A 255 -27.24 6.49 2.85
N SER A 256 -26.79 5.31 3.27
CA SER A 256 -27.27 4.60 4.47
C SER A 256 -26.79 5.24 5.79
N HIS A 257 -25.80 6.11 5.75
CA HIS A 257 -25.21 6.80 6.92
C HIS A 257 -25.56 8.30 6.99
N LYS A 258 -26.42 8.79 6.10
CA LYS A 258 -27.01 10.14 6.15
C LYS A 258 -28.29 10.16 6.96
#